data_1106a239932254985bf0e5773383a2b5
#
_entry.id   1106a239932254985bf0e5773383a2b5
#
_cell.length_a   1.000
_cell.length_b   1.000
_cell.length_c   1.000
_cell.angle_alpha   90.00
_cell.angle_beta   90.00
_cell.angle_gamma   90.00
#
_symmetry.space_group_name_H-M   'P 1'
#
loop_
_entity.id
_entity.type
_entity.pdbx_description
1 polymer ?
#
loop_
_entity_poly.entity_id
_entity_poly.type
_entity_poly.pdbx_seq_one_letter_code
_entity_poly.pdbx_strand_id
1 'polypeptide(L)'
;MSVMIPCSPEPERGFVLAVLAQGADAAEELAEVEELARTAGVVPVGRVVQHRSRPAPRTYVGKGKLEELRRLFEDSNAESVIVDGELDPAQQRYLEDAIGARVIDRTQLILDIFAQHAVSAEGKLQVELAQLEYNLPRMRGMWQHLERLGGGVGTRGPGESQLETDRRIARRRVALLKERLKGLERQRATRRKERSRAQASTVALAGYTNVGKSTLLNTLTGATASVENRLFETLDPTTRAFEHEGRRYLLTDTVGFIRRLPHQLVEGFASTLEETLVAEMIVHVADASAGDDQIDAMVRAVEDVLAEIGVSDLPTELVLNKIDCVGEIGRRRLANRFPGAPQVSAQTGEGLEELKERIAERLAGRLETVRLLVPYDEGGRLSELYALGAPIEEREDTPDGVLVLARLPRGEVRRFAPFLVSEAQRETA
;
A
#
# COMPACT_ATOMS: atom_id res chain seq x y z
N MET A 1 38.80 15.67 26.65
CA MET A 1 37.44 15.23 26.97
C MET A 1 36.89 14.51 25.77
N SER A 2 36.92 13.17 25.79
CA SER A 2 36.35 12.34 24.71
C SER A 2 34.82 12.45 24.78
N VAL A 3 34.22 12.97 23.70
CA VAL A 3 32.77 12.96 23.53
C VAL A 3 32.39 11.50 23.27
N MET A 4 31.78 10.84 24.26
CA MET A 4 31.13 9.54 24.07
C MET A 4 30.00 9.74 23.05
N ILE A 5 30.20 9.15 21.86
CA ILE A 5 29.12 8.96 20.88
C ILE A 5 28.09 8.06 21.57
N PRO A 6 26.81 8.45 21.65
CA PRO A 6 25.80 7.56 22.22
C PRO A 6 25.75 6.30 21.36
N CYS A 7 26.05 5.16 21.99
CA CYS A 7 25.85 3.85 21.42
C CYS A 7 24.36 3.75 21.03
N SER A 8 24.07 3.40 19.79
CA SER A 8 22.70 3.06 19.39
C SER A 8 22.19 1.98 20.34
N PRO A 9 20.97 2.06 20.86
CA PRO A 9 20.44 1.01 21.71
C PRO A 9 20.56 -0.32 20.97
N GLU A 10 21.00 -1.37 21.68
CA GLU A 10 21.01 -2.70 21.10
C GLU A 10 19.62 -3.04 20.58
N PRO A 11 19.50 -3.68 19.40
CA PRO A 11 18.19 -3.99 18.84
C PRO A 11 17.43 -4.93 19.78
N GLU A 12 16.13 -4.67 19.98
CA GLU A 12 15.23 -5.49 20.80
C GLU A 12 15.24 -6.93 20.29
N ARG A 13 15.29 -7.92 21.18
CA ARG A 13 15.31 -9.35 20.83
C ARG A 13 13.89 -9.92 20.95
N GLY A 14 13.34 -10.41 19.84
CA GLY A 14 11.96 -10.92 19.78
C GLY A 14 11.92 -12.44 19.58
N PHE A 15 10.94 -13.10 20.20
CA PHE A 15 10.66 -14.52 20.02
C PHE A 15 9.36 -14.72 19.23
N VAL A 16 9.39 -15.47 18.12
CA VAL A 16 8.23 -15.60 17.24
C VAL A 16 7.31 -16.74 17.67
N LEU A 17 6.01 -16.44 17.78
CA LEU A 17 4.94 -17.40 18.05
C LEU A 17 3.94 -17.44 16.89
N ALA A 18 3.67 -18.63 16.36
CA ALA A 18 2.67 -18.80 15.31
C ALA A 18 1.78 -20.02 15.50
N VAL A 19 0.56 -19.91 14.93
CA VAL A 19 -0.34 -21.03 14.74
C VAL A 19 -0.52 -21.23 13.23
N LEU A 20 -0.01 -22.33 12.71
CA LEU A 20 -0.01 -22.68 11.29
C LEU A 20 -0.94 -23.86 11.01
N ALA A 21 -1.44 -23.94 9.77
CA ALA A 21 -2.21 -25.11 9.31
C ALA A 21 -1.33 -26.39 9.36
N GLN A 22 -1.96 -27.55 9.42
CA GLN A 22 -1.23 -28.81 9.35
C GLN A 22 -0.57 -28.96 7.97
N GLY A 23 0.71 -29.28 7.97
CA GLY A 23 1.50 -29.46 6.75
C GLY A 23 2.10 -28.17 6.17
N ALA A 24 1.83 -27.00 6.76
CA ALA A 24 2.49 -25.75 6.34
C ALA A 24 3.98 -25.77 6.72
N ASP A 25 4.83 -25.28 5.80
CA ASP A 25 6.25 -25.09 6.09
C ASP A 25 6.43 -23.85 6.98
N ALA A 26 6.92 -24.10 8.20
CA ALA A 26 7.13 -23.03 9.16
C ALA A 26 8.21 -22.02 8.71
N ALA A 27 9.20 -22.43 7.92
CA ALA A 27 10.24 -21.52 7.46
C ALA A 27 9.69 -20.54 6.43
N GLU A 28 8.87 -21.01 5.52
CA GLU A 28 8.24 -20.18 4.48
C GLU A 28 7.17 -19.26 5.08
N GLU A 29 6.27 -19.81 5.93
CA GLU A 29 5.17 -19.02 6.50
C GLU A 29 5.65 -17.94 7.47
N LEU A 30 6.75 -18.16 8.20
CA LEU A 30 7.28 -17.20 9.17
C LEU A 30 8.28 -16.21 8.58
N ALA A 31 8.77 -16.41 7.36
CA ALA A 31 9.74 -15.53 6.73
C ALA A 31 9.25 -14.07 6.69
N GLU A 32 7.96 -13.86 6.41
CA GLU A 32 7.36 -12.53 6.33
C GLU A 32 7.28 -11.86 7.72
N VAL A 33 6.81 -12.55 8.76
CA VAL A 33 6.73 -11.96 10.10
C VAL A 33 8.11 -11.71 10.71
N GLU A 34 9.09 -12.54 10.42
CA GLU A 34 10.47 -12.31 10.82
C GLU A 34 11.07 -11.08 10.12
N GLU A 35 10.73 -10.84 8.85
CA GLU A 35 11.15 -9.65 8.12
C GLU A 35 10.43 -8.38 8.60
N LEU A 36 9.14 -8.48 8.93
CA LEU A 36 8.40 -7.41 9.61
C LEU A 36 9.07 -7.05 10.95
N ALA A 37 9.44 -8.06 11.73
CA ALA A 37 10.13 -7.84 13.01
C ALA A 37 11.46 -7.08 12.81
N ARG A 38 12.29 -7.52 11.84
CA ARG A 38 13.55 -6.83 11.52
C ARG A 38 13.33 -5.41 11.08
N THR A 39 12.31 -5.18 10.25
CA THR A 39 11.93 -3.82 9.79
C THR A 39 11.49 -2.94 10.94
N ALA A 40 10.80 -3.49 11.94
CA ALA A 40 10.41 -2.78 13.16
C ALA A 40 11.59 -2.56 14.15
N GLY A 41 12.79 -3.09 13.86
CA GLY A 41 13.97 -2.99 14.72
C GLY A 41 14.08 -4.09 15.77
N VAL A 42 13.31 -5.18 15.63
CA VAL A 42 13.35 -6.35 16.51
C VAL A 42 14.08 -7.50 15.82
N VAL A 43 15.07 -8.09 16.49
CA VAL A 43 15.82 -9.24 15.98
C VAL A 43 15.16 -10.54 16.43
N PRO A 44 14.61 -11.37 15.51
CA PRO A 44 14.06 -12.66 15.86
C PRO A 44 15.19 -13.60 16.34
N VAL A 45 15.07 -14.12 17.58
CA VAL A 45 16.08 -15.00 18.19
C VAL A 45 15.62 -16.44 18.34
N GLY A 46 14.36 -16.73 18.10
CA GLY A 46 13.79 -18.06 18.15
C GLY A 46 12.32 -18.07 17.74
N ARG A 47 11.77 -19.27 17.58
CA ARG A 47 10.38 -19.44 17.18
C ARG A 47 9.74 -20.66 17.83
N VAL A 48 8.43 -20.56 18.09
CA VAL A 48 7.55 -21.67 18.48
C VAL A 48 6.36 -21.70 17.55
N VAL A 49 6.08 -22.85 16.95
CA VAL A 49 4.97 -23.07 16.05
C VAL A 49 4.04 -24.14 16.61
N GLN A 50 2.76 -23.85 16.57
CA GLN A 50 1.73 -24.84 16.81
C GLN A 50 0.96 -25.13 15.51
N HIS A 51 1.01 -26.37 15.03
CA HIS A 51 0.18 -26.79 13.90
C HIS A 51 -1.26 -27.07 14.35
N ARG A 52 -2.18 -26.23 13.84
CA ARG A 52 -3.60 -26.27 14.20
C ARG A 52 -4.43 -25.58 13.14
N SER A 53 -5.67 -26.04 12.93
CA SER A 53 -6.58 -25.44 11.94
C SER A 53 -6.98 -24.01 12.27
N ARG A 54 -7.07 -23.65 13.56
CA ARG A 54 -7.40 -22.31 14.07
C ARG A 54 -6.73 -22.06 15.42
N PRO A 55 -6.37 -20.81 15.74
CA PRO A 55 -5.93 -20.43 17.08
C PRO A 55 -6.96 -20.77 18.16
N ALA A 56 -6.51 -21.02 19.37
CA ALA A 56 -7.40 -21.26 20.50
C ALA A 56 -8.12 -19.95 20.87
N PRO A 57 -9.48 -19.93 21.02
CA PRO A 57 -10.24 -18.69 21.17
C PRO A 57 -9.83 -17.84 22.38
N ARG A 58 -9.41 -18.46 23.49
CA ARG A 58 -9.09 -17.75 24.74
C ARG A 58 -7.59 -17.53 24.96
N THR A 59 -6.75 -18.44 24.45
CA THR A 59 -5.35 -18.54 24.84
C THR A 59 -4.40 -18.46 23.65
N TYR A 60 -4.93 -18.32 22.44
CA TYR A 60 -4.22 -18.37 21.15
C TYR A 60 -3.56 -19.71 20.87
N VAL A 61 -2.76 -20.23 21.80
CA VAL A 61 -2.10 -21.55 21.73
C VAL A 61 -2.56 -22.47 22.86
N GLY A 62 -2.31 -23.78 22.73
CA GLY A 62 -2.61 -24.75 23.79
C GLY A 62 -1.65 -24.62 24.98
N LYS A 63 -2.09 -25.09 26.17
CA LYS A 63 -1.32 -24.96 27.43
C LYS A 63 0.11 -25.55 27.33
N GLY A 64 0.27 -26.75 26.78
CA GLY A 64 1.60 -27.37 26.64
C GLY A 64 2.53 -26.59 25.71
N LYS A 65 1.97 -25.97 24.63
CA LYS A 65 2.74 -25.13 23.73
C LYS A 65 3.11 -23.79 24.37
N LEU A 66 2.28 -23.27 25.27
CA LEU A 66 2.59 -22.06 26.05
C LEU A 66 3.73 -22.31 27.06
N GLU A 67 3.74 -23.47 27.72
CA GLU A 67 4.84 -23.85 28.62
C GLU A 67 6.18 -24.05 27.87
N GLU A 68 6.12 -24.65 26.68
CA GLU A 68 7.28 -24.77 25.77
C GLU A 68 7.80 -23.38 25.36
N LEU A 69 6.89 -22.46 24.96
CA LEU A 69 7.23 -21.09 24.61
C LEU A 69 7.90 -20.38 25.78
N ARG A 70 7.33 -20.47 27.00
CA ARG A 70 7.86 -19.82 28.19
C ARG A 70 9.30 -20.28 28.48
N ARG A 71 9.55 -21.60 28.46
CA ARG A 71 10.88 -22.16 28.69
C ARG A 71 11.89 -21.66 27.65
N LEU A 72 11.55 -21.75 26.36
CA LEU A 72 12.44 -21.32 25.28
C LEU A 72 12.67 -19.81 25.27
N PHE A 73 11.66 -19.04 25.67
CA PHE A 73 11.75 -17.59 25.81
C PHE A 73 12.75 -17.21 26.92
N GLU A 74 12.63 -17.83 28.11
CA GLU A 74 13.55 -17.62 29.24
C GLU A 74 15.02 -17.97 28.85
N ASP A 75 15.22 -19.04 28.08
CA ASP A 75 16.56 -19.50 27.63
C ASP A 75 17.13 -18.56 26.50
N SER A 76 16.30 -17.82 25.78
CA SER A 76 16.73 -17.09 24.58
C SER A 76 17.20 -15.65 24.84
N ASN A 77 17.05 -15.14 26.07
CA ASN A 77 17.23 -13.71 26.40
C ASN A 77 16.40 -12.77 25.49
N ALA A 78 15.21 -13.21 25.05
CA ALA A 78 14.29 -12.37 24.32
C ALA A 78 13.58 -11.40 25.27
N GLU A 79 13.22 -10.22 24.76
CA GLU A 79 12.56 -9.15 25.51
C GLU A 79 11.05 -9.07 25.22
N SER A 80 10.64 -9.57 24.03
CA SER A 80 9.27 -9.56 23.59
C SER A 80 8.89 -10.83 22.81
N VAL A 81 7.59 -11.13 22.75
CA VAL A 81 7.05 -12.21 21.90
C VAL A 81 6.27 -11.59 20.75
N ILE A 82 6.61 -11.96 19.52
CA ILE A 82 5.96 -11.54 18.29
C ILE A 82 5.01 -12.65 17.86
N VAL A 83 3.72 -12.33 17.72
CA VAL A 83 2.69 -13.28 17.31
C VAL A 83 2.33 -13.07 15.84
N ASP A 84 2.46 -14.14 15.01
CA ASP A 84 2.04 -14.11 13.60
C ASP A 84 0.52 -14.29 13.49
N GLY A 85 -0.20 -13.25 13.85
CA GLY A 85 -1.66 -13.20 13.78
C GLY A 85 -2.19 -12.00 14.55
N GLU A 86 -3.49 -11.76 14.44
CA GLU A 86 -4.19 -10.76 15.24
C GLU A 86 -4.60 -11.36 16.58
N LEU A 87 -4.39 -10.61 17.64
CA LEU A 87 -4.78 -10.99 18.99
C LEU A 87 -5.97 -10.15 19.47
N ASP A 88 -6.95 -10.84 20.05
CA ASP A 88 -7.92 -10.14 20.89
C ASP A 88 -7.24 -9.54 22.13
N PRO A 89 -7.70 -8.41 22.68
CA PRO A 89 -7.12 -7.81 23.88
C PRO A 89 -7.05 -8.75 25.09
N ALA A 90 -7.96 -9.75 25.15
CA ALA A 90 -7.96 -10.77 26.20
C ALA A 90 -6.89 -11.84 25.97
N GLN A 91 -6.65 -12.25 24.70
CA GLN A 91 -5.61 -13.20 24.34
C GLN A 91 -4.21 -12.60 24.57
N GLN A 92 -4.00 -11.35 24.13
CA GLN A 92 -2.75 -10.65 24.34
C GLN A 92 -2.37 -10.60 25.83
N ARG A 93 -3.32 -10.18 26.66
CA ARG A 93 -3.14 -10.11 28.10
C ARG A 93 -2.85 -11.47 28.74
N TYR A 94 -3.58 -12.51 28.31
CA TYR A 94 -3.34 -13.86 28.79
C TYR A 94 -1.93 -14.34 28.49
N LEU A 95 -1.41 -14.05 27.29
CA LEU A 95 -0.06 -14.40 26.90
C LEU A 95 0.98 -13.59 27.71
N GLU A 96 0.78 -12.28 27.85
CA GLU A 96 1.65 -11.40 28.66
C GLU A 96 1.74 -11.86 30.11
N ASP A 97 0.59 -12.16 30.75
CA ASP A 97 0.52 -12.66 32.12
C ASP A 97 1.22 -14.02 32.27
N ALA A 98 1.10 -14.91 31.26
CA ALA A 98 1.68 -16.24 31.31
C ALA A 98 3.18 -16.27 31.04
N ILE A 99 3.68 -15.38 30.17
CA ILE A 99 5.10 -15.33 29.78
C ILE A 99 5.89 -14.37 30.66
N GLY A 100 5.22 -13.31 31.16
CA GLY A 100 5.86 -12.24 31.94
C GLY A 100 6.61 -11.22 31.08
N ALA A 101 6.30 -11.14 29.78
CA ALA A 101 6.92 -10.25 28.81
C ALA A 101 5.89 -9.61 27.89
N ARG A 102 6.31 -8.56 27.18
CA ARG A 102 5.49 -7.86 26.18
C ARG A 102 5.16 -8.79 25.02
N VAL A 103 3.91 -8.81 24.61
CA VAL A 103 3.42 -9.55 23.44
C VAL A 103 2.95 -8.57 22.38
N ILE A 104 3.55 -8.68 21.20
CA ILE A 104 3.31 -7.83 20.04
C ILE A 104 2.62 -8.68 18.98
N ASP A 105 1.43 -8.32 18.54
CA ASP A 105 0.77 -9.00 17.43
C ASP A 105 1.17 -8.38 16.08
N ARG A 106 0.75 -9.02 15.00
CA ARG A 106 1.06 -8.59 13.63
C ARG A 106 0.55 -7.18 13.35
N THR A 107 -0.63 -6.82 13.85
CA THR A 107 -1.21 -5.47 13.65
C THR A 107 -0.36 -4.40 14.33
N GLN A 108 0.05 -4.62 15.57
CA GLN A 108 0.90 -3.68 16.30
C GLN A 108 2.27 -3.55 15.62
N LEU A 109 2.86 -4.66 15.17
CA LEU A 109 4.15 -4.65 14.47
C LEU A 109 4.11 -3.79 13.20
N ILE A 110 3.06 -3.94 12.39
CA ILE A 110 2.85 -3.13 11.19
C ILE A 110 2.65 -1.65 11.53
N LEU A 111 1.86 -1.35 12.57
CA LEU A 111 1.66 0.03 13.04
C LEU A 111 2.95 0.69 13.53
N ASP A 112 3.83 -0.07 14.17
CA ASP A 112 5.13 0.42 14.64
C ASP A 112 6.06 0.71 13.44
N ILE A 113 6.04 -0.13 12.40
CA ILE A 113 6.75 0.13 11.14
C ILE A 113 6.22 1.39 10.45
N PHE A 114 4.89 1.52 10.35
CA PHE A 114 4.26 2.70 9.76
C PHE A 114 4.60 3.99 10.51
N ALA A 115 4.68 3.93 11.84
CA ALA A 115 5.08 5.09 12.65
C ALA A 115 6.51 5.56 12.36
N GLN A 116 7.40 4.63 12.01
CA GLN A 116 8.77 4.95 11.62
C GLN A 116 8.87 5.54 10.21
N HIS A 117 8.01 5.09 9.27
CA HIS A 117 8.06 5.46 7.86
C HIS A 117 7.15 6.63 7.47
N ALA A 118 6.21 7.04 8.32
CA ALA A 118 5.34 8.19 8.07
C ALA A 118 6.15 9.50 8.04
N VAL A 119 6.28 10.09 6.86
CA VAL A 119 7.00 11.35 6.65
C VAL A 119 6.02 12.52 6.58
N SER A 120 4.92 12.37 5.84
CA SER A 120 3.93 13.42 5.64
C SER A 120 3.14 13.73 6.92
N ALA A 121 2.64 14.96 7.03
CA ALA A 121 1.76 15.34 8.15
C ALA A 121 0.48 14.50 8.17
N GLU A 122 -0.01 14.12 7.00
CA GLU A 122 -1.20 13.27 6.85
C GLU A 122 -0.92 11.83 7.26
N GLY A 123 0.14 11.20 6.73
CA GLY A 123 0.55 9.85 7.12
C GLY A 123 0.75 9.73 8.63
N LYS A 124 1.40 10.73 9.27
CA LYS A 124 1.54 10.77 10.73
C LYS A 124 0.21 10.80 11.48
N LEU A 125 -0.77 11.59 10.99
CA LEU A 125 -2.09 11.65 11.61
C LEU A 125 -2.86 10.34 11.43
N GLN A 126 -2.73 9.66 10.29
CA GLN A 126 -3.36 8.36 10.03
C GLN A 126 -2.77 7.28 10.91
N VAL A 127 -1.44 7.21 11.00
CA VAL A 127 -0.76 6.25 11.88
C VAL A 127 -1.13 6.48 13.34
N GLU A 128 -1.12 7.74 13.80
CA GLU A 128 -1.54 8.09 15.18
C GLU A 128 -2.99 7.65 15.44
N LEU A 129 -3.89 7.87 14.49
CA LEU A 129 -5.29 7.44 14.59
C LEU A 129 -5.39 5.92 14.70
N ALA A 130 -4.75 5.18 13.80
CA ALA A 130 -4.78 3.72 13.79
C ALA A 130 -4.18 3.12 15.07
N GLN A 131 -3.05 3.66 15.56
CA GLN A 131 -2.46 3.25 16.83
C GLN A 131 -3.39 3.50 18.02
N LEU A 132 -4.08 4.65 18.06
CA LEU A 132 -5.03 4.96 19.14
C LEU A 132 -6.25 4.03 19.09
N GLU A 133 -6.81 3.76 17.91
CA GLU A 133 -7.94 2.85 17.75
C GLU A 133 -7.58 1.41 18.12
N TYR A 134 -6.40 0.94 17.73
CA TYR A 134 -5.86 -0.36 18.11
C TYR A 134 -5.64 -0.47 19.64
N ASN A 135 -5.05 0.56 20.26
CA ASN A 135 -4.71 0.55 21.68
C ASN A 135 -5.91 0.79 22.60
N LEU A 136 -6.95 1.51 22.14
CA LEU A 136 -8.11 1.90 22.97
C LEU A 136 -8.81 0.71 23.68
N PRO A 137 -9.09 -0.44 23.02
CA PRO A 137 -9.65 -1.62 23.69
C PRO A 137 -8.64 -2.32 24.60
N ARG A 138 -7.33 -2.15 24.34
CA ARG A 138 -6.22 -2.76 25.09
C ARG A 138 -5.86 -2.01 26.37
N MET A 139 -6.24 -0.74 26.49
CA MET A 139 -5.98 0.09 27.68
C MET A 139 -6.60 -0.43 28.99
N ARG A 140 -7.54 -1.37 28.96
CA ARG A 140 -8.15 -1.97 30.18
C ARG A 140 -7.21 -2.78 31.06
N GLY A 141 -6.06 -3.19 30.57
CA GLY A 141 -5.15 -4.13 31.26
C GLY A 141 -3.89 -3.52 31.84
N MET A 142 -3.46 -2.37 31.36
CA MET A 142 -2.19 -1.76 31.77
C MET A 142 -2.17 -1.28 33.24
N TRP A 143 -3.33 -1.12 33.88
CA TRP A 143 -3.45 -0.51 35.21
C TRP A 143 -3.74 -1.50 36.36
N GLN A 144 -3.92 -2.81 36.08
CA GLN A 144 -4.13 -3.79 37.17
C GLN A 144 -2.96 -3.94 38.12
N HIS A 145 -1.74 -3.57 37.71
CA HIS A 145 -0.58 -3.53 38.60
C HIS A 145 -0.67 -2.43 39.65
N LEU A 146 -1.34 -1.31 39.36
CA LEU A 146 -1.51 -0.19 40.30
C LEU A 146 -2.65 -0.44 41.32
N GLU A 147 -3.67 -1.24 40.97
CA GLU A 147 -4.76 -1.63 41.87
C GLU A 147 -4.30 -2.57 42.98
N ARG A 148 -3.27 -3.39 42.75
CA ARG A 148 -2.68 -4.26 43.80
C ARG A 148 -1.95 -3.51 44.89
N LEU A 149 -1.55 -2.24 44.68
CA LEU A 149 -0.86 -1.41 45.66
C LEU A 149 -1.79 -0.55 46.54
N GLY A 150 -3.09 -0.51 46.19
CA GLY A 150 -4.09 0.31 46.89
C GLY A 150 -5.19 -0.53 47.54
N GLY A 151 -4.85 -1.47 48.45
CA GLY A 151 -5.79 -2.36 49.11
C GLY A 151 -6.81 -1.64 50.00
N GLY A 152 -8.10 -1.74 49.66
CA GLY A 152 -9.23 -1.39 50.50
C GLY A 152 -10.53 -1.89 49.87
N VAL A 153 -11.27 -2.76 50.59
CA VAL A 153 -12.58 -3.26 50.20
C VAL A 153 -13.58 -2.10 50.21
N GLY A 154 -14.08 -1.69 49.03
CA GLY A 154 -15.24 -0.79 48.91
C GLY A 154 -15.03 0.61 48.41
N THR A 155 -13.81 1.03 48.05
CA THR A 155 -13.56 2.33 47.41
C THR A 155 -13.18 2.12 45.95
N ARG A 156 -13.86 2.79 45.01
CA ARG A 156 -13.39 2.95 43.61
C ARG A 156 -11.97 3.51 43.73
N GLY A 157 -10.97 2.65 43.45
CA GLY A 157 -9.57 3.03 43.56
C GLY A 157 -9.21 4.14 42.58
N PRO A 158 -8.20 4.96 42.85
CA PRO A 158 -7.72 6.00 41.94
C PRO A 158 -7.36 5.48 40.55
N GLY A 159 -7.11 4.18 40.41
CA GLY A 159 -6.83 3.50 39.10
C GLY A 159 -8.04 3.45 38.15
N GLU A 160 -9.27 3.21 38.63
CA GLU A 160 -10.46 3.20 37.75
C GLU A 160 -10.76 4.60 37.21
N SER A 161 -10.66 5.64 38.05
CA SER A 161 -10.90 7.02 37.61
C SER A 161 -9.83 7.53 36.64
N GLN A 162 -8.59 7.08 36.79
CA GLN A 162 -7.49 7.44 35.90
C GLN A 162 -7.61 6.76 34.54
N LEU A 163 -7.91 5.45 34.53
CA LEU A 163 -8.18 4.71 33.29
C LEU A 163 -9.35 5.31 32.49
N GLU A 164 -10.43 5.68 33.16
CA GLU A 164 -11.58 6.30 32.51
C GLU A 164 -11.25 7.69 31.95
N THR A 165 -10.40 8.43 32.67
CA THR A 165 -9.89 9.72 32.21
C THR A 165 -9.01 9.55 30.97
N ASP A 166 -8.06 8.62 30.99
CA ASP A 166 -7.15 8.35 29.87
C ASP A 166 -7.91 7.87 28.62
N ARG A 167 -8.91 7.01 28.79
CA ARG A 167 -9.81 6.60 27.72
C ARG A 167 -10.61 7.77 27.14
N ARG A 168 -11.06 8.69 27.98
CA ARG A 168 -11.77 9.89 27.54
C ARG A 168 -10.85 10.80 26.75
N ILE A 169 -9.60 10.95 27.17
CA ILE A 169 -8.57 11.72 26.45
C ILE A 169 -8.29 11.06 25.09
N ALA A 170 -8.06 9.75 25.07
CA ALA A 170 -7.81 9.00 23.84
C ALA A 170 -8.98 9.11 22.83
N ARG A 171 -10.24 8.95 23.31
CA ARG A 171 -11.43 9.12 22.45
C ARG A 171 -11.56 10.54 21.91
N ARG A 172 -11.25 11.56 22.69
CA ARG A 172 -11.24 12.95 22.21
C ARG A 172 -10.15 13.16 21.17
N ARG A 173 -8.99 12.55 21.36
CA ARG A 173 -7.90 12.61 20.38
C ARG A 173 -8.28 11.94 19.08
N VAL A 174 -8.89 10.75 19.12
CA VAL A 174 -9.44 10.05 17.95
C VAL A 174 -10.43 10.93 17.18
N ALA A 175 -11.40 11.57 17.89
CA ALA A 175 -12.37 12.45 17.23
C ALA A 175 -11.70 13.64 16.54
N LEU A 176 -10.71 14.26 17.21
CA LEU A 176 -9.95 15.39 16.65
C LEU A 176 -9.14 14.98 15.41
N LEU A 177 -8.49 13.80 15.44
CA LEU A 177 -7.72 13.29 14.32
C LEU A 177 -8.62 13.00 13.12
N LYS A 178 -9.79 12.37 13.34
CA LYS A 178 -10.78 12.12 12.27
C LYS A 178 -11.26 13.43 11.63
N GLU A 179 -11.50 14.48 12.42
CA GLU A 179 -11.90 15.77 11.89
C GLU A 179 -10.79 16.41 11.03
N ARG A 180 -9.52 16.34 11.50
CA ARG A 180 -8.38 16.86 10.75
C ARG A 180 -8.17 16.12 9.44
N LEU A 181 -8.23 14.79 9.44
CA LEU A 181 -8.13 13.97 8.23
C LEU A 181 -9.22 14.32 7.22
N LYS A 182 -10.48 14.45 7.67
CA LYS A 182 -11.60 14.90 6.82
C LYS A 182 -11.37 16.28 6.21
N GLY A 183 -10.67 17.17 6.90
CA GLY A 183 -10.25 18.48 6.37
C GLY A 183 -9.23 18.33 5.23
N LEU A 184 -8.25 17.44 5.39
CA LEU A 184 -7.21 17.15 4.39
C LEU A 184 -7.80 16.46 3.13
N GLU A 185 -8.75 15.54 3.30
CA GLU A 185 -9.49 14.91 2.18
C GLU A 185 -10.17 15.94 1.27
N ARG A 186 -10.82 16.96 1.85
CA ARG A 186 -11.44 18.05 1.09
C ARG A 186 -10.42 18.85 0.29
N GLN A 187 -9.26 19.15 0.87
CA GLN A 187 -8.17 19.83 0.16
C GLN A 187 -7.63 18.98 -0.99
N ARG A 188 -7.47 17.67 -0.78
CA ARG A 188 -7.06 16.74 -1.84
C ARG A 188 -8.07 16.68 -2.97
N ALA A 189 -9.37 16.59 -2.67
CA ALA A 189 -10.42 16.60 -3.68
C ALA A 189 -10.37 17.84 -4.58
N THR A 190 -9.99 19.01 -4.02
CA THR A 190 -9.78 20.23 -4.79
C THR A 190 -8.56 20.12 -5.71
N ARG A 191 -7.42 19.68 -5.19
CA ARG A 191 -6.19 19.46 -5.98
C ARG A 191 -6.38 18.40 -7.07
N ARG A 192 -7.20 17.36 -6.83
CA ARG A 192 -7.54 16.34 -7.84
C ARG A 192 -8.29 16.95 -9.02
N LYS A 193 -9.26 17.83 -8.75
CA LYS A 193 -9.96 18.55 -9.83
C LYS A 193 -9.02 19.42 -10.67
N GLU A 194 -7.99 19.99 -10.04
CA GLU A 194 -6.95 20.74 -10.75
C GLU A 194 -6.05 19.85 -11.59
N ARG A 195 -5.64 18.68 -11.06
CA ARG A 195 -4.85 17.66 -11.82
C ARG A 195 -5.64 17.08 -13.00
N SER A 196 -6.92 16.77 -12.79
CA SER A 196 -7.81 16.32 -13.88
C SER A 196 -7.93 17.35 -15.02
N ARG A 197 -7.80 18.64 -14.70
CA ARG A 197 -7.73 19.70 -15.72
C ARG A 197 -6.38 19.77 -16.43
N ALA A 198 -5.31 19.31 -15.80
CA ALA A 198 -3.94 19.31 -16.35
C ALA A 198 -3.63 18.11 -17.26
N GLN A 199 -4.56 17.17 -17.43
CA GLN A 199 -4.65 16.14 -18.49
C GLN A 199 -3.48 15.15 -18.60
N ALA A 200 -2.80 14.89 -17.52
CA ALA A 200 -1.88 13.77 -17.49
C ALA A 200 -2.62 12.50 -17.04
N SER A 201 -2.53 11.44 -17.85
CA SER A 201 -3.07 10.13 -17.48
C SER A 201 -2.40 9.61 -16.21
N THR A 202 -3.20 9.08 -15.29
CA THR A 202 -2.73 8.65 -13.97
C THR A 202 -2.65 7.14 -13.88
N VAL A 203 -1.50 6.62 -13.46
CA VAL A 203 -1.21 5.20 -13.28
C VAL A 203 -0.77 4.95 -11.84
N ALA A 204 -1.39 3.98 -11.17
CA ALA A 204 -0.99 3.57 -9.84
C ALA A 204 -0.13 2.29 -9.89
N LEU A 205 0.98 2.28 -9.17
CA LEU A 205 1.74 1.07 -8.91
C LEU A 205 1.15 0.35 -7.71
N ALA A 206 0.62 -0.84 -7.90
CA ALA A 206 0.18 -1.72 -6.84
C ALA A 206 1.06 -2.98 -6.80
N GLY A 207 1.20 -3.61 -5.66
CA GLY A 207 1.97 -4.84 -5.54
C GLY A 207 2.41 -5.10 -4.12
N TYR A 208 2.91 -6.29 -3.90
CA TYR A 208 3.35 -6.73 -2.60
C TYR A 208 4.49 -5.84 -2.05
N THR A 209 4.77 -5.89 -0.75
CA THR A 209 5.95 -5.21 -0.19
C THR A 209 7.22 -5.77 -0.80
N ASN A 210 8.22 -4.93 -0.97
CA ASN A 210 9.56 -5.29 -1.48
C ASN A 210 9.61 -5.91 -2.90
N VAL A 211 8.55 -5.77 -3.72
CA VAL A 211 8.58 -6.18 -5.14
C VAL A 211 9.28 -5.18 -6.06
N GLY A 212 9.72 -4.05 -5.51
CA GLY A 212 10.47 -3.02 -6.23
C GLY A 212 9.60 -1.94 -6.89
N LYS A 213 8.43 -1.60 -6.35
CA LYS A 213 7.56 -0.52 -6.84
C LYS A 213 8.26 0.84 -6.88
N SER A 214 8.87 1.24 -5.76
CA SER A 214 9.58 2.52 -5.64
C SER A 214 10.81 2.59 -6.54
N THR A 215 11.53 1.47 -6.70
CA THR A 215 12.63 1.34 -7.66
C THR A 215 12.12 1.51 -9.09
N LEU A 216 10.99 0.85 -9.43
CA LEU A 216 10.36 0.94 -10.74
C LEU A 216 9.91 2.38 -11.05
N LEU A 217 9.28 3.06 -10.07
CA LEU A 217 8.93 4.48 -10.18
C LEU A 217 10.16 5.33 -10.51
N ASN A 218 11.24 5.17 -9.74
CA ASN A 218 12.46 5.95 -9.92
C ASN A 218 13.05 5.72 -11.32
N THR A 219 13.17 4.47 -11.74
CA THR A 219 13.81 4.14 -13.03
C THR A 219 12.97 4.59 -14.22
N LEU A 220 11.64 4.42 -14.18
CA LEU A 220 10.74 4.90 -15.23
C LEU A 220 10.72 6.42 -15.37
N THR A 221 10.91 7.14 -14.26
CA THR A 221 10.84 8.60 -14.23
C THR A 221 12.21 9.29 -14.22
N GLY A 222 13.32 8.52 -14.25
CA GLY A 222 14.67 9.04 -14.19
C GLY A 222 15.04 9.69 -12.85
N ALA A 223 14.34 9.37 -11.78
CA ALA A 223 14.56 9.94 -10.46
C ALA A 223 15.58 9.11 -9.65
N THR A 224 16.29 9.79 -8.74
CA THR A 224 17.35 9.20 -7.90
C THR A 224 16.98 9.18 -6.41
N ALA A 225 15.71 8.93 -6.06
CA ALA A 225 15.33 8.80 -4.66
C ALA A 225 15.96 7.52 -4.06
N SER A 226 16.43 7.63 -2.82
CA SER A 226 16.95 6.47 -2.08
C SER A 226 15.85 5.44 -1.92
N VAL A 227 16.15 4.18 -2.19
CA VAL A 227 15.28 3.02 -1.97
C VAL A 227 16.02 2.08 -1.02
N GLU A 228 15.39 1.74 0.09
CA GLU A 228 15.91 0.76 1.03
C GLU A 228 15.19 -0.58 0.84
N ASN A 229 15.89 -1.67 1.05
CA ASN A 229 15.31 -3.01 0.95
C ASN A 229 14.60 -3.39 2.26
N ARG A 230 13.50 -2.69 2.57
CA ARG A 230 12.69 -2.88 3.78
C ARG A 230 11.21 -2.97 3.44
N LEU A 231 10.45 -3.71 4.27
CA LEU A 231 9.00 -3.77 4.11
C LEU A 231 8.36 -2.42 4.45
N PHE A 232 7.35 -2.02 3.66
CA PHE A 232 6.63 -0.74 3.84
C PHE A 232 7.52 0.52 3.77
N GLU A 233 8.52 0.51 2.91
CA GLU A 233 9.36 1.70 2.70
C GLU A 233 8.55 2.92 2.28
N THR A 234 7.55 2.74 1.42
CA THR A 234 6.63 3.79 0.98
C THR A 234 5.32 3.69 1.76
N LEU A 235 5.08 4.64 2.66
CA LEU A 235 3.78 4.82 3.32
C LEU A 235 3.02 5.99 2.69
N ASP A 236 3.71 7.08 2.37
CA ASP A 236 3.15 8.27 1.72
C ASP A 236 3.20 8.10 0.20
N PRO A 237 2.08 8.24 -0.53
CA PRO A 237 2.08 8.12 -1.98
C PRO A 237 3.02 9.12 -2.64
N THR A 238 3.87 8.65 -3.51
CA THR A 238 4.78 9.50 -4.28
C THR A 238 4.38 9.48 -5.74
N THR A 239 3.98 10.65 -6.27
CA THR A 239 3.60 10.80 -7.69
C THR A 239 4.72 11.47 -8.46
N ARG A 240 5.12 10.88 -9.59
CA ARG A 240 6.12 11.40 -10.52
C ARG A 240 5.61 11.30 -11.95
N ALA A 241 6.16 12.16 -12.82
CA ALA A 241 5.81 12.16 -14.22
C ALA A 241 6.90 11.47 -15.05
N PHE A 242 6.49 10.71 -16.06
CA PHE A 242 7.35 10.33 -17.18
C PHE A 242 6.69 10.74 -18.50
N GLU A 243 7.51 10.90 -19.53
CA GLU A 243 7.04 11.23 -20.88
C GLU A 243 7.33 10.06 -21.81
N HIS A 244 6.35 9.72 -22.63
CA HIS A 244 6.47 8.71 -23.66
C HIS A 244 5.65 9.17 -24.89
N GLU A 245 6.28 9.16 -26.09
CA GLU A 245 5.66 9.61 -27.35
C GLU A 245 5.01 11.01 -27.26
N GLY A 246 5.66 11.95 -26.57
CA GLY A 246 5.17 13.32 -26.40
C GLY A 246 3.98 13.47 -25.44
N ARG A 247 3.58 12.41 -24.74
CA ARG A 247 2.54 12.44 -23.72
C ARG A 247 3.13 12.33 -22.33
N ARG A 248 2.46 12.97 -21.39
CA ARG A 248 2.84 12.96 -19.98
C ARG A 248 1.94 12.02 -19.19
N TYR A 249 2.57 11.10 -18.46
CA TYR A 249 1.92 10.14 -17.58
C TYR A 249 2.34 10.41 -16.13
N LEU A 250 1.39 10.37 -15.21
CA LEU A 250 1.65 10.46 -13.77
C LEU A 250 1.64 9.06 -13.18
N LEU A 251 2.77 8.65 -12.66
CA LEU A 251 2.93 7.35 -12.01
C LEU A 251 3.00 7.57 -10.50
N THR A 252 2.13 6.88 -9.77
CA THR A 252 2.05 7.00 -8.31
C THR A 252 2.45 5.68 -7.66
N ASP A 253 3.48 5.73 -6.81
CA ASP A 253 3.83 4.63 -5.92
C ASP A 253 2.87 4.59 -4.73
N THR A 254 2.39 3.41 -4.38
CA THR A 254 1.46 3.19 -3.27
C THR A 254 2.07 2.31 -2.19
N VAL A 255 1.41 2.24 -1.05
CA VAL A 255 1.79 1.34 0.05
C VAL A 255 1.87 -0.10 -0.47
N GLY A 256 2.91 -0.82 -0.08
CA GLY A 256 3.03 -2.24 -0.40
C GLY A 256 2.02 -3.09 0.36
N PHE A 257 1.47 -4.10 -0.30
CA PHE A 257 0.58 -5.07 0.33
C PHE A 257 1.37 -6.19 1.01
N ILE A 258 0.75 -6.85 2.00
CA ILE A 258 1.25 -8.04 2.68
C ILE A 258 0.13 -9.06 2.82
N ARG A 259 0.49 -10.32 3.08
CA ARG A 259 -0.49 -11.33 3.47
C ARG A 259 -1.20 -10.91 4.75
N ARG A 260 -2.51 -11.17 4.83
CA ARG A 260 -3.32 -10.91 6.04
C ARG A 260 -3.16 -9.47 6.55
N LEU A 261 -3.28 -8.48 5.64
CA LEU A 261 -3.31 -7.08 6.06
C LEU A 261 -4.53 -6.87 6.95
N PRO A 262 -4.36 -6.36 8.19
CA PRO A 262 -5.49 -6.14 9.10
C PRO A 262 -6.51 -5.17 8.49
N HIS A 263 -7.81 -5.53 8.50
CA HIS A 263 -8.89 -4.68 7.96
C HIS A 263 -8.90 -3.27 8.55
N GLN A 264 -8.59 -3.13 9.84
CA GLN A 264 -8.48 -1.83 10.49
C GLN A 264 -7.42 -0.93 9.86
N LEU A 265 -6.35 -1.53 9.30
CA LEU A 265 -5.31 -0.79 8.60
C LEU A 265 -5.75 -0.43 7.19
N VAL A 266 -6.48 -1.29 6.49
CA VAL A 266 -7.06 -0.98 5.17
C VAL A 266 -7.97 0.24 5.27
N GLU A 267 -8.87 0.29 6.26
CA GLU A 267 -9.74 1.45 6.51
C GLU A 267 -8.94 2.70 6.92
N GLY A 268 -7.95 2.56 7.82
CA GLY A 268 -7.11 3.65 8.29
C GLY A 268 -6.25 4.28 7.18
N PHE A 269 -5.83 3.47 6.20
CA PHE A 269 -5.02 3.88 5.06
C PHE A 269 -5.83 3.99 3.75
N ALA A 270 -7.16 3.90 3.81
CA ALA A 270 -8.03 4.08 2.65
C ALA A 270 -7.68 5.34 1.86
N SER A 271 -7.30 6.43 2.54
CA SER A 271 -6.89 7.68 1.89
C SER A 271 -5.56 7.59 1.12
N THR A 272 -4.65 6.72 1.55
CA THR A 272 -3.39 6.43 0.82
C THR A 272 -3.67 5.53 -0.37
N LEU A 273 -4.61 4.60 -0.22
CA LEU A 273 -5.14 3.78 -1.30
C LEU A 273 -6.08 4.55 -2.24
N GLU A 274 -6.62 5.71 -1.80
CA GLU A 274 -7.44 6.59 -2.66
C GLU A 274 -6.70 7.09 -3.91
N GLU A 275 -5.38 7.20 -3.89
CA GLU A 275 -4.61 7.53 -5.11
C GLU A 275 -4.72 6.39 -6.13
N THR A 276 -4.90 5.13 -5.69
CA THR A 276 -5.23 3.99 -6.56
C THR A 276 -6.64 4.09 -7.12
N LEU A 277 -7.61 4.56 -6.30
CA LEU A 277 -9.00 4.77 -6.72
C LEU A 277 -9.16 5.84 -7.81
N VAL A 278 -8.22 6.79 -7.88
CA VAL A 278 -8.25 7.91 -8.83
C VAL A 278 -7.46 7.60 -10.10
N ALA A 279 -6.66 6.54 -10.07
CA ALA A 279 -5.87 6.12 -11.22
C ALA A 279 -6.77 5.67 -12.39
N GLU A 280 -6.31 5.90 -13.61
CA GLU A 280 -6.96 5.40 -14.82
C GLU A 280 -6.54 3.95 -15.13
N MET A 281 -5.42 3.52 -14.58
CA MET A 281 -4.84 2.19 -14.77
C MET A 281 -4.01 1.78 -13.55
N ILE A 282 -3.97 0.49 -13.27
CA ILE A 282 -3.10 -0.11 -12.24
C ILE A 282 -2.00 -0.91 -12.94
N VAL A 283 -0.76 -0.67 -12.53
CA VAL A 283 0.36 -1.55 -12.82
C VAL A 283 0.61 -2.41 -11.59
N HIS A 284 0.21 -3.68 -11.68
CA HIS A 284 0.38 -4.67 -10.61
C HIS A 284 1.77 -5.30 -10.71
N VAL A 285 2.66 -4.93 -9.82
CA VAL A 285 4.05 -5.38 -9.82
C VAL A 285 4.20 -6.63 -8.96
N ALA A 286 4.70 -7.72 -9.54
CA ALA A 286 5.01 -8.97 -8.85
C ALA A 286 6.51 -9.27 -8.91
N ASP A 287 7.04 -9.97 -7.91
CA ASP A 287 8.44 -10.36 -7.82
C ASP A 287 8.67 -11.68 -8.58
N ALA A 288 9.33 -11.60 -9.73
CA ALA A 288 9.64 -12.75 -10.57
C ALA A 288 10.67 -13.71 -9.96
N SER A 289 11.44 -13.27 -8.96
CA SER A 289 12.47 -14.06 -8.31
C SER A 289 11.94 -15.01 -7.22
N ALA A 290 10.67 -14.82 -6.81
CA ALA A 290 10.00 -15.65 -5.83
C ALA A 290 9.65 -17.04 -6.42
N GLY A 291 9.39 -18.02 -5.55
CA GLY A 291 8.90 -19.34 -5.96
C GLY A 291 7.50 -19.27 -6.59
N ASP A 292 7.17 -20.24 -7.44
CA ASP A 292 5.92 -20.21 -8.21
C ASP A 292 4.65 -20.08 -7.36
N ASP A 293 4.58 -20.84 -6.25
CA ASP A 293 3.43 -20.79 -5.35
C ASP A 293 3.37 -19.46 -4.58
N GLN A 294 4.54 -18.87 -4.30
CA GLN A 294 4.65 -17.57 -3.65
C GLN A 294 4.20 -16.44 -4.56
N ILE A 295 4.59 -16.46 -5.85
CA ILE A 295 4.14 -15.43 -6.82
C ILE A 295 2.62 -15.44 -6.89
N ASP A 296 1.98 -16.61 -7.03
CA ASP A 296 0.52 -16.72 -7.09
C ASP A 296 -0.16 -16.25 -5.81
N ALA A 297 0.43 -16.56 -4.66
CA ALA A 297 -0.11 -16.11 -3.38
C ALA A 297 -0.01 -14.58 -3.22
N MET A 298 1.11 -13.99 -3.66
CA MET A 298 1.31 -12.54 -3.65
C MET A 298 0.37 -11.82 -4.62
N VAL A 299 0.23 -12.34 -5.84
CA VAL A 299 -0.69 -11.78 -6.85
C VAL A 299 -2.12 -11.79 -6.33
N ARG A 300 -2.59 -12.94 -5.84
CA ARG A 300 -3.94 -13.05 -5.26
C ARG A 300 -4.16 -12.13 -4.06
N ALA A 301 -3.19 -12.02 -3.16
CA ALA A 301 -3.32 -11.14 -1.99
C ALA A 301 -3.50 -9.66 -2.38
N VAL A 302 -2.85 -9.22 -3.46
CA VAL A 302 -3.01 -7.86 -3.99
C VAL A 302 -4.38 -7.71 -4.67
N GLU A 303 -4.80 -8.68 -5.48
CA GLU A 303 -6.10 -8.68 -6.15
C GLU A 303 -7.27 -8.65 -5.14
N ASP A 304 -7.18 -9.43 -4.06
CA ASP A 304 -8.19 -9.44 -2.99
C ASP A 304 -8.33 -8.05 -2.36
N VAL A 305 -7.22 -7.37 -2.05
CA VAL A 305 -7.27 -6.01 -1.48
C VAL A 305 -7.76 -4.99 -2.50
N LEU A 306 -7.36 -5.09 -3.77
CA LEU A 306 -7.87 -4.20 -4.83
C LEU A 306 -9.39 -4.38 -5.01
N ALA A 307 -9.89 -5.61 -4.86
CA ALA A 307 -11.33 -5.89 -4.87
C ALA A 307 -12.04 -5.30 -3.65
N GLU A 308 -11.45 -5.42 -2.45
CA GLU A 308 -12.00 -4.87 -1.21
C GLU A 308 -12.13 -3.34 -1.27
N ILE A 309 -11.16 -2.64 -1.85
CA ILE A 309 -11.22 -1.18 -2.04
C ILE A 309 -12.05 -0.73 -3.25
N GLY A 310 -12.63 -1.66 -4.02
CA GLY A 310 -13.57 -1.35 -5.11
C GLY A 310 -12.93 -0.86 -6.41
N VAL A 311 -11.70 -1.26 -6.73
CA VAL A 311 -10.99 -0.89 -7.98
C VAL A 311 -10.86 -2.04 -8.98
N SER A 312 -11.60 -3.11 -8.81
CA SER A 312 -11.58 -4.29 -9.70
C SER A 312 -11.89 -3.98 -11.17
N ASP A 313 -12.62 -2.89 -11.42
CA ASP A 313 -13.01 -2.49 -12.78
C ASP A 313 -11.93 -1.66 -13.51
N LEU A 314 -10.86 -1.29 -12.83
CA LEU A 314 -9.77 -0.56 -13.47
C LEU A 314 -8.93 -1.49 -14.33
N PRO A 315 -8.46 -1.03 -15.51
CA PRO A 315 -7.48 -1.76 -16.29
C PRO A 315 -6.26 -2.04 -15.46
N THR A 316 -5.93 -3.31 -15.33
CA THR A 316 -4.76 -3.75 -14.56
C THR A 316 -3.79 -4.46 -15.50
N GLU A 317 -2.52 -4.10 -15.43
CA GLU A 317 -1.42 -4.77 -16.13
C GLU A 317 -0.52 -5.42 -15.11
N LEU A 318 -0.44 -6.76 -15.14
CA LEU A 318 0.50 -7.50 -14.30
C LEU A 318 1.90 -7.39 -14.90
N VAL A 319 2.88 -7.02 -14.08
CA VAL A 319 4.28 -6.84 -14.47
C VAL A 319 5.17 -7.69 -13.56
N LEU A 320 6.03 -8.50 -14.16
CA LEU A 320 6.96 -9.38 -13.48
C LEU A 320 8.31 -8.66 -13.33
N ASN A 321 8.59 -8.12 -12.15
CA ASN A 321 9.83 -7.39 -11.86
C ASN A 321 10.93 -8.32 -11.30
N LYS A 322 12.17 -7.82 -11.22
CA LYS A 322 13.38 -8.53 -10.79
C LYS A 322 13.77 -9.68 -11.71
N ILE A 323 13.53 -9.52 -13.00
CA ILE A 323 13.82 -10.56 -13.99
C ILE A 323 15.33 -10.82 -14.14
N ASP A 324 16.17 -9.86 -13.74
CA ASP A 324 17.62 -9.99 -13.63
C ASP A 324 18.06 -11.10 -12.67
N CYS A 325 17.23 -11.44 -11.67
CA CYS A 325 17.44 -12.55 -10.74
C CYS A 325 16.97 -13.90 -11.29
N VAL A 326 16.37 -13.94 -12.49
CA VAL A 326 15.72 -15.13 -13.06
C VAL A 326 16.47 -15.60 -14.32
N GLY A 327 16.93 -16.86 -14.31
CA GLY A 327 17.57 -17.47 -15.48
C GLY A 327 16.57 -17.75 -16.62
N GLU A 328 17.10 -18.03 -17.83
CA GLU A 328 16.27 -18.20 -19.04
C GLU A 328 15.14 -19.24 -18.90
N ILE A 329 15.38 -20.38 -18.24
CA ILE A 329 14.36 -21.41 -18.03
C ILE A 329 13.23 -20.86 -17.16
N GLY A 330 13.57 -20.13 -16.10
CA GLY A 330 12.59 -19.44 -15.24
C GLY A 330 11.77 -18.40 -15.99
N ARG A 331 12.41 -17.57 -16.82
CA ARG A 331 11.74 -16.57 -17.66
C ARG A 331 10.72 -17.20 -18.61
N ARG A 332 11.07 -18.31 -19.28
CA ARG A 332 10.14 -19.05 -20.15
C ARG A 332 8.97 -19.65 -19.37
N ARG A 333 9.23 -20.18 -18.18
CA ARG A 333 8.20 -20.72 -17.30
C ARG A 333 7.22 -19.61 -16.86
N LEU A 334 7.73 -18.45 -16.46
CA LEU A 334 6.92 -17.29 -16.09
C LEU A 334 6.08 -16.77 -17.27
N ALA A 335 6.65 -16.71 -18.48
CA ALA A 335 5.91 -16.33 -19.69
C ALA A 335 4.75 -17.29 -20.02
N ASN A 336 4.91 -18.59 -19.75
CA ASN A 336 3.84 -19.57 -19.91
C ASN A 336 2.78 -19.47 -18.80
N ARG A 337 3.18 -19.13 -17.57
CA ARG A 337 2.29 -19.02 -16.42
C ARG A 337 1.47 -17.72 -16.44
N PHE A 338 2.08 -16.62 -16.83
CA PHE A 338 1.49 -15.30 -16.94
C PHE A 338 1.59 -14.78 -18.39
N PRO A 339 0.77 -15.35 -19.31
CA PRO A 339 0.86 -15.01 -20.72
C PRO A 339 0.62 -13.51 -20.95
N GLY A 340 1.57 -12.88 -21.64
CA GLY A 340 1.48 -11.47 -21.97
C GLY A 340 1.92 -10.50 -20.87
N ALA A 341 2.27 -10.95 -19.64
CA ALA A 341 2.81 -10.07 -18.62
C ALA A 341 4.23 -9.61 -18.99
N PRO A 342 4.53 -8.30 -19.03
CA PRO A 342 5.87 -7.78 -19.24
C PRO A 342 6.84 -8.29 -18.18
N GLN A 343 8.03 -8.68 -18.61
CA GLN A 343 9.13 -9.09 -17.73
C GLN A 343 10.14 -7.96 -17.67
N VAL A 344 10.31 -7.37 -16.49
CA VAL A 344 11.14 -6.17 -16.33
C VAL A 344 12.17 -6.33 -15.22
N SER A 345 13.23 -5.54 -15.28
CA SER A 345 14.11 -5.29 -14.15
C SER A 345 14.17 -3.79 -13.87
N ALA A 346 13.61 -3.37 -12.75
CA ALA A 346 13.72 -1.99 -12.29
C ALA A 346 15.18 -1.60 -11.98
N GLN A 347 16.04 -2.58 -11.68
CA GLN A 347 17.44 -2.35 -11.34
C GLN A 347 18.31 -2.14 -12.59
N THR A 348 18.12 -2.96 -13.62
CA THR A 348 18.94 -2.92 -14.84
C THR A 348 18.34 -2.07 -15.97
N GLY A 349 17.04 -1.77 -15.90
CA GLY A 349 16.28 -1.10 -16.94
C GLY A 349 15.76 -2.03 -18.04
N GLU A 350 15.99 -3.34 -17.94
CA GLU A 350 15.51 -4.35 -18.91
C GLU A 350 13.98 -4.33 -18.96
N GLY A 351 13.39 -4.31 -20.18
CA GLY A 351 11.96 -4.39 -20.42
C GLY A 351 11.15 -3.11 -20.12
N LEU A 352 11.79 -2.03 -19.65
CA LEU A 352 11.06 -0.82 -19.23
C LEU A 352 10.46 -0.04 -20.41
N GLU A 353 11.08 -0.02 -21.58
CA GLU A 353 10.50 0.64 -22.74
C GLU A 353 9.24 -0.09 -23.23
N GLU A 354 9.27 -1.43 -23.25
CA GLU A 354 8.07 -2.23 -23.54
C GLU A 354 6.95 -1.94 -22.54
N LEU A 355 7.28 -1.79 -21.25
CA LEU A 355 6.30 -1.43 -20.23
C LEU A 355 5.69 -0.05 -20.47
N LYS A 356 6.50 0.95 -20.88
CA LYS A 356 5.98 2.29 -21.21
C LYS A 356 5.04 2.24 -22.42
N GLU A 357 5.41 1.51 -23.46
CA GLU A 357 4.57 1.29 -24.65
C GLU A 357 3.23 0.68 -24.26
N ARG A 358 3.22 -0.40 -23.45
CA ARG A 358 2.01 -1.04 -22.99
C ARG A 358 1.12 -0.13 -22.14
N ILE A 359 1.70 0.65 -21.23
CA ILE A 359 0.94 1.65 -20.47
C ILE A 359 0.29 2.64 -21.43
N ALA A 360 1.05 3.14 -22.40
CA ALA A 360 0.54 4.08 -23.39
C ALA A 360 -0.59 3.48 -24.25
N GLU A 361 -0.44 2.24 -24.76
CA GLU A 361 -1.46 1.54 -25.53
C GLU A 361 -2.74 1.29 -24.75
N ARG A 362 -2.63 0.82 -23.49
CA ARG A 362 -3.79 0.57 -22.62
C ARG A 362 -4.59 1.84 -22.34
N LEU A 363 -3.89 2.95 -22.13
CA LEU A 363 -4.51 4.25 -21.89
C LEU A 363 -5.01 4.88 -23.20
N ALA A 364 -4.32 4.65 -24.33
CA ALA A 364 -4.77 5.10 -25.66
C ALA A 364 -6.10 4.45 -26.08
N GLY A 365 -6.33 3.19 -25.72
CA GLY A 365 -7.59 2.49 -25.99
C GLY A 365 -8.83 3.11 -25.31
N ARG A 366 -8.64 4.05 -24.40
CA ARG A 366 -9.72 4.86 -23.78
C ARG A 366 -10.00 6.16 -24.53
N LEU A 367 -9.18 6.49 -25.53
CA LEU A 367 -9.39 7.66 -26.38
C LEU A 367 -10.33 7.26 -27.53
N GLU A 368 -11.28 8.13 -27.81
CA GLU A 368 -12.17 8.01 -28.97
C GLU A 368 -11.65 8.92 -30.07
N THR A 369 -11.43 8.35 -31.24
CA THR A 369 -11.05 9.15 -32.40
C THR A 369 -12.26 9.93 -32.85
N VAL A 370 -12.16 11.25 -32.82
CA VAL A 370 -13.23 12.18 -33.19
C VAL A 370 -12.74 13.13 -34.27
N ARG A 371 -13.61 13.42 -35.19
CA ARG A 371 -13.40 14.46 -36.18
C ARG A 371 -14.18 15.69 -35.77
N LEU A 372 -13.48 16.82 -35.64
CA LEU A 372 -14.04 18.09 -35.16
C LEU A 372 -13.85 19.15 -36.24
N LEU A 373 -14.90 19.86 -36.58
CA LEU A 373 -14.83 21.10 -37.33
C LEU A 373 -15.01 22.26 -36.36
N VAL A 374 -13.95 22.98 -36.10
CA VAL A 374 -13.94 24.14 -35.18
C VAL A 374 -13.97 25.41 -36.00
N PRO A 375 -15.09 26.18 -35.98
CA PRO A 375 -15.20 27.44 -36.66
C PRO A 375 -14.15 28.47 -36.20
N TYR A 376 -13.72 29.36 -37.08
CA TYR A 376 -12.66 30.34 -36.80
C TYR A 376 -13.01 31.30 -35.67
N ASP A 377 -14.29 31.60 -35.45
CA ASP A 377 -14.80 32.43 -34.35
C ASP A 377 -14.74 31.69 -32.99
N GLU A 378 -14.62 30.34 -32.97
CA GLU A 378 -14.48 29.50 -31.80
C GLU A 378 -13.03 29.08 -31.57
N GLY A 379 -12.04 29.87 -31.94
CA GLY A 379 -10.60 29.57 -31.79
C GLY A 379 -10.17 29.21 -30.37
N GLY A 380 -10.95 29.64 -29.37
CA GLY A 380 -10.75 29.20 -27.98
C GLY A 380 -10.91 27.70 -27.79
N ARG A 381 -11.77 27.04 -28.56
CA ARG A 381 -11.99 25.59 -28.53
C ARG A 381 -10.82 24.81 -29.13
N LEU A 382 -10.21 25.37 -30.17
CA LEU A 382 -9.01 24.81 -30.74
C LEU A 382 -7.84 24.90 -29.74
N SER A 383 -7.69 26.03 -29.06
CA SER A 383 -6.71 26.17 -27.98
C SER A 383 -6.98 25.23 -26.81
N GLU A 384 -8.25 25.00 -26.47
CA GLU A 384 -8.67 24.03 -25.48
C GLU A 384 -8.31 22.59 -25.92
N LEU A 385 -8.53 22.24 -27.20
CA LEU A 385 -8.14 20.95 -27.75
C LEU A 385 -6.62 20.72 -27.69
N TYR A 386 -5.81 21.73 -27.99
CA TYR A 386 -4.36 21.67 -27.83
C TYR A 386 -3.93 21.61 -26.36
N ALA A 387 -4.59 22.36 -25.50
CA ALA A 387 -4.35 22.32 -24.07
C ALA A 387 -4.75 20.96 -23.44
N LEU A 388 -5.67 20.20 -24.06
CA LEU A 388 -6.03 18.83 -23.74
C LEU A 388 -4.91 17.84 -24.07
N GLY A 389 -3.79 18.25 -24.68
CA GLY A 389 -2.74 17.33 -25.12
C GLY A 389 -3.27 16.19 -26.01
N ALA A 390 -4.47 16.38 -26.60
CA ALA A 390 -5.09 15.39 -27.46
C ALA A 390 -4.21 15.16 -28.67
N PRO A 391 -3.87 13.91 -29.01
CA PRO A 391 -3.16 13.62 -30.25
C PRO A 391 -3.99 14.11 -31.42
N ILE A 392 -3.43 15.01 -32.19
CA ILE A 392 -4.01 15.48 -33.45
C ILE A 392 -3.34 14.68 -34.55
N GLU A 393 -4.13 13.81 -35.19
CA GLU A 393 -3.63 12.96 -36.28
C GLU A 393 -3.63 13.71 -37.63
N GLU A 394 -4.69 14.53 -37.85
CA GLU A 394 -4.84 15.33 -39.06
C GLU A 394 -5.37 16.71 -38.69
N ARG A 395 -4.89 17.72 -39.41
CA ARG A 395 -5.40 19.09 -39.34
C ARG A 395 -5.49 19.67 -40.76
N GLU A 396 -6.65 20.22 -41.08
CA GLU A 396 -6.91 20.86 -42.37
C GLU A 396 -7.68 22.18 -42.13
N ASP A 397 -7.21 23.26 -42.74
CA ASP A 397 -7.90 24.56 -42.70
C ASP A 397 -8.90 24.58 -43.86
N THR A 398 -10.20 24.61 -43.54
CA THR A 398 -11.30 24.65 -44.49
C THR A 398 -11.97 26.03 -44.50
N PRO A 399 -12.80 26.38 -45.51
CA PRO A 399 -13.53 27.67 -45.52
C PRO A 399 -14.41 27.86 -44.29
N ASP A 400 -14.94 26.81 -43.69
CA ASP A 400 -15.89 26.85 -42.57
C ASP A 400 -15.23 26.77 -41.21
N GLY A 401 -13.90 26.52 -41.14
CA GLY A 401 -13.14 26.38 -39.89
C GLY A 401 -11.98 25.43 -40.01
N VAL A 402 -11.40 25.06 -38.88
CA VAL A 402 -10.30 24.07 -38.78
C VAL A 402 -10.86 22.70 -38.55
N LEU A 403 -10.67 21.81 -39.51
CA LEU A 403 -11.01 20.39 -39.40
C LEU A 403 -9.86 19.66 -38.71
N VAL A 404 -10.16 18.96 -37.64
CA VAL A 404 -9.16 18.27 -36.83
C VAL A 404 -9.61 16.84 -36.60
N LEU A 405 -8.72 15.86 -36.90
CA LEU A 405 -8.86 14.48 -36.45
C LEU A 405 -8.05 14.33 -35.17
N ALA A 406 -8.74 14.14 -34.04
CA ALA A 406 -8.12 14.07 -32.74
C ALA A 406 -8.60 12.86 -31.93
N ARG A 407 -7.77 12.37 -31.02
CA ARG A 407 -8.17 11.34 -30.05
C ARG A 407 -8.47 11.98 -28.72
N LEU A 408 -9.72 11.89 -28.28
CA LEU A 408 -10.20 12.49 -27.03
C LEU A 408 -10.59 11.42 -26.01
N PRO A 409 -10.33 11.67 -24.70
CA PRO A 409 -10.93 10.84 -23.65
C PRO A 409 -12.46 10.85 -23.79
N ARG A 410 -13.12 9.69 -23.66
CA ARG A 410 -14.58 9.57 -23.79
C ARG A 410 -15.37 10.57 -22.97
N GLY A 411 -14.86 10.94 -21.78
CA GLY A 411 -15.49 11.96 -20.91
C GLY A 411 -15.45 13.37 -21.49
N GLU A 412 -14.44 13.69 -22.31
CA GLU A 412 -14.25 15.02 -22.91
C GLU A 412 -14.95 15.16 -24.26
N VAL A 413 -15.25 14.08 -24.94
CA VAL A 413 -15.95 14.11 -26.26
C VAL A 413 -17.25 14.90 -26.18
N ARG A 414 -17.99 14.81 -25.07
CA ARG A 414 -19.23 15.56 -24.85
C ARG A 414 -19.04 17.10 -24.88
N ARG A 415 -17.87 17.61 -24.51
CA ARG A 415 -17.55 19.05 -24.52
C ARG A 415 -17.38 19.59 -25.94
N PHE A 416 -16.99 18.70 -26.86
CA PHE A 416 -16.81 19.02 -28.27
C PHE A 416 -17.96 18.49 -29.13
N ALA A 417 -19.05 17.99 -28.52
CA ALA A 417 -20.19 17.45 -29.25
C ALA A 417 -20.76 18.37 -30.32
N PRO A 418 -20.83 19.73 -30.12
CA PRO A 418 -21.31 20.66 -31.15
C PRO A 418 -20.43 20.71 -32.41
N PHE A 419 -19.18 20.33 -32.29
CA PHE A 419 -18.17 20.40 -33.35
C PHE A 419 -17.88 19.04 -34.02
N LEU A 420 -18.56 17.96 -33.59
CA LEU A 420 -18.39 16.61 -34.16
C LEU A 420 -18.95 16.60 -35.60
N VAL A 421 -18.10 16.09 -36.51
CA VAL A 421 -18.49 15.90 -37.93
C VAL A 421 -18.65 14.41 -38.18
N SER A 422 -19.81 14.00 -38.69
CA SER A 422 -20.05 12.62 -39.12
C SER A 422 -19.39 12.33 -40.47
N GLU A 423 -19.01 11.04 -40.72
CA GLU A 423 -18.43 10.63 -41.99
C GLU A 423 -19.29 10.97 -43.22
N ALA A 424 -20.62 11.14 -43.03
CA ALA A 424 -21.54 11.48 -44.08
C ALA A 424 -21.40 12.91 -44.67
N GLN A 425 -20.66 13.77 -44.01
CA GLN A 425 -20.43 15.17 -44.43
C GLN A 425 -19.17 15.33 -45.31
N ARG A 426 -18.53 14.21 -45.69
CA ARG A 426 -17.33 14.19 -46.56
C ARG A 426 -17.58 14.52 -48.00
N GLU A 427 -18.82 14.43 -48.51
CA GLU A 427 -19.11 14.53 -49.91
C GLU A 427 -19.67 15.91 -50.37
N THR A 428 -19.75 16.88 -49.45
CA THR A 428 -20.36 18.17 -49.74
C THR A 428 -19.50 19.41 -49.40
N ALA A 429 -18.20 19.21 -49.07
CA ALA A 429 -17.31 20.35 -48.83
C ALA A 429 -16.21 20.44 -49.89
#